data_92f16c563c2d285821f12ef24f59b87c
#
_entry.id   92f16c563c2d285821f12ef24f59b87c
#
_cell.length_a   1.000
_cell.length_b   1.000
_cell.length_c   1.000
_cell.angle_alpha   90.00
_cell.angle_beta   90.00
_cell.angle_gamma   90.00
#
_symmetry.space_group_name_H-M   'P 1'
#
loop_
_entity.id
_entity.type
_entity.pdbx_description
1 polymer ?
#
loop_
_entity_poly.entity_id
_entity_poly.type
_entity_poly.pdbx_seq_one_letter_code
_entity_poly.pdbx_strand_id
1 'polypeptide(L)'
;MEKKGKIKKLDKTQIYFILKGIFVGLLTGIVVSLFRLSIEKLGDFVRSIYEISREQPIYLVGMAICCILAAFFVGYLVKNEPDIKGSGIPQVEGQLRGELSMNWFSVLWKKFIGGVSVGAGLFLGREGPSIQLGAAIGQGAGQLFRSPSSEEKILISSGASSGLAAAFNAPIAGLLFVLEEIHHSFSPLVWLTSFAAAITANFVSLYFFGLRPVLYLGDLPSLPLKYYGSLVVLGVLLGVLGFIYQKVLLALPNFYNRLPLPAYFHGFVPFLLILPIGYLWPSTLGGGNQIVLAFGHASLPIIMIIGLFVLRFVFSMISYGGGLPGGIFLPILTLGALIGSFYGNIMVDFGMDPIYIKDFVVIAMAGYFTAIGKAPLTAIILVTEMVGSLNHLMPLGLAALVAYIVNDLLGGNPIYESLLERLLGNNQTAALKGARTTFDFPVTAESSLDGLMVRDFNWPKNMLLISIRRGNQEILTHGDTIMNVGDILVILTDEANLPRIKQEIEAKSSITNLKQSF
;
A
#
# COMPACT_ATOMS: atom_id res chain seq x y z
N MET A 1 34.55 -29.47 30.40
CA MET A 1 34.45 -29.52 28.91
C MET A 1 33.60 -28.31 28.46
N GLU A 2 34.27 -27.22 28.12
CA GLU A 2 33.64 -25.98 27.65
C GLU A 2 33.04 -26.22 26.25
N LYS A 3 31.74 -26.09 26.13
CA LYS A 3 31.08 -25.90 24.84
C LYS A 3 31.46 -24.50 24.31
N LYS A 4 32.56 -24.42 23.54
CA LYS A 4 32.84 -23.27 22.69
C LYS A 4 31.63 -23.02 21.79
N GLY A 5 30.85 -21.99 22.08
CA GLY A 5 29.77 -21.50 21.23
C GLY A 5 30.36 -21.18 19.85
N LYS A 6 30.03 -22.00 18.85
CA LYS A 6 30.29 -21.66 17.45
C LYS A 6 29.50 -20.40 17.14
N ILE A 7 30.17 -19.25 17.09
CA ILE A 7 29.63 -18.05 16.45
C ILE A 7 29.22 -18.50 15.04
N LYS A 8 27.92 -18.59 14.76
CA LYS A 8 27.39 -18.88 13.43
C LYS A 8 28.01 -17.84 12.49
N LYS A 9 28.95 -18.24 11.63
CA LYS A 9 29.42 -17.34 10.57
C LYS A 9 28.21 -16.88 9.79
N LEU A 10 28.04 -15.55 9.65
CA LEU A 10 27.03 -15.01 8.74
C LEU A 10 27.20 -15.70 7.38
N ASP A 11 26.12 -16.21 6.84
CA ASP A 11 26.14 -16.86 5.55
C ASP A 11 26.50 -15.81 4.49
N LYS A 12 27.47 -16.12 3.64
CA LYS A 12 27.91 -15.23 2.56
C LYS A 12 26.74 -14.76 1.70
N THR A 13 25.73 -15.60 1.54
CA THR A 13 24.50 -15.32 0.83
C THR A 13 23.72 -14.16 1.47
N GLN A 14 23.58 -14.16 2.80
CA GLN A 14 22.86 -13.10 3.51
C GLN A 14 23.55 -11.75 3.36
N ILE A 15 24.90 -11.71 3.49
CA ILE A 15 25.69 -10.49 3.30
C ILE A 15 25.52 -9.94 1.89
N TYR A 16 25.55 -10.81 0.89
CA TYR A 16 25.37 -10.43 -0.51
C TYR A 16 24.00 -9.79 -0.76
N PHE A 17 22.94 -10.36 -0.20
CA PHE A 17 21.58 -9.81 -0.30
C PHE A 17 21.43 -8.48 0.45
N ILE A 18 22.04 -8.33 1.63
CA ILE A 18 22.08 -7.06 2.37
C ILE A 18 22.72 -5.95 1.52
N LEU A 19 23.87 -6.22 0.89
CA LEU A 19 24.56 -5.24 0.05
C LEU A 19 23.71 -4.83 -1.18
N LYS A 20 23.06 -5.81 -1.82
CA LYS A 20 22.09 -5.54 -2.89
C LYS A 20 20.91 -4.70 -2.38
N GLY A 21 20.39 -5.00 -1.19
CA GLY A 21 19.33 -4.23 -0.54
C GLY A 21 19.75 -2.78 -0.29
N ILE A 22 20.96 -2.55 0.25
CA ILE A 22 21.53 -1.21 0.45
C ILE A 22 21.60 -0.45 -0.87
N PHE A 23 22.06 -1.08 -1.95
CA PHE A 23 22.14 -0.48 -3.27
C PHE A 23 20.76 -0.06 -3.79
N VAL A 24 19.76 -0.96 -3.72
CA VAL A 24 18.37 -0.68 -4.10
C VAL A 24 17.80 0.45 -3.23
N GLY A 25 18.04 0.39 -1.91
CA GLY A 25 17.56 1.41 -0.96
C GLY A 25 18.14 2.79 -1.24
N LEU A 26 19.44 2.88 -1.58
CA LEU A 26 20.08 4.15 -1.92
C LEU A 26 19.43 4.80 -3.15
N LEU A 27 19.28 4.05 -4.25
CA LEU A 27 18.68 4.55 -5.47
C LEU A 27 17.20 4.91 -5.27
N THR A 28 16.45 4.04 -4.61
CA THR A 28 15.04 4.29 -4.31
C THR A 28 14.87 5.52 -3.41
N GLY A 29 15.71 5.65 -2.37
CA GLY A 29 15.70 6.80 -1.47
C GLY A 29 15.88 8.12 -2.21
N ILE A 30 16.83 8.20 -3.16
CA ILE A 30 17.05 9.38 -3.98
C ILE A 30 15.84 9.67 -4.88
N VAL A 31 15.38 8.69 -5.67
CA VAL A 31 14.29 8.88 -6.63
C VAL A 31 12.98 9.24 -5.93
N VAL A 32 12.63 8.54 -4.85
CA VAL A 32 11.39 8.80 -4.12
C VAL A 32 11.46 10.13 -3.36
N SER A 33 12.63 10.52 -2.82
CA SER A 33 12.79 11.84 -2.20
C SER A 33 12.63 12.97 -3.21
N LEU A 34 13.19 12.85 -4.41
CA LEU A 34 13.00 13.81 -5.49
C LEU A 34 11.53 13.86 -5.96
N PHE A 35 10.88 12.70 -6.07
CA PHE A 35 9.46 12.58 -6.40
C PHE A 35 8.59 13.30 -5.36
N ARG A 36 8.83 13.04 -4.08
CA ARG A 36 8.15 13.68 -2.96
C ARG A 36 8.35 15.19 -2.97
N LEU A 37 9.60 15.67 -3.16
CA LEU A 37 9.92 17.08 -3.23
C LEU A 37 9.21 17.76 -4.40
N SER A 38 9.16 17.10 -5.57
CA SER A 38 8.46 17.63 -6.75
C SER A 38 6.97 17.82 -6.50
N ILE A 39 6.31 16.83 -5.85
CA ILE A 39 4.89 16.93 -5.48
C ILE A 39 4.64 18.04 -4.45
N GLU A 40 5.48 18.14 -3.42
CA GLU A 40 5.34 19.17 -2.38
C GLU A 40 5.53 20.58 -2.97
N LYS A 41 6.57 20.81 -3.77
CA LYS A 41 6.82 22.09 -4.44
C LYS A 41 5.70 22.47 -5.41
N LEU A 42 5.24 21.51 -6.23
CA LEU A 42 4.11 21.76 -7.13
C LEU A 42 2.84 22.06 -6.34
N GLY A 43 2.57 21.34 -5.26
CA GLY A 43 1.40 21.57 -4.42
C GLY A 43 1.41 22.94 -3.75
N ASP A 44 2.58 23.40 -3.25
CA ASP A 44 2.74 24.74 -2.69
C ASP A 44 2.50 25.82 -3.75
N PHE A 45 3.08 25.64 -4.94
CA PHE A 45 2.89 26.54 -6.07
C PHE A 45 1.42 26.61 -6.50
N VAL A 46 0.75 25.48 -6.63
CA VAL A 46 -0.68 25.43 -7.02
C VAL A 46 -1.56 26.13 -5.97
N ARG A 47 -1.29 25.91 -4.67
CA ARG A 47 -2.03 26.61 -3.60
C ARG A 47 -1.83 28.12 -3.67
N SER A 48 -0.60 28.59 -3.84
CA SER A 48 -0.34 30.03 -3.95
C SER A 48 -1.07 30.67 -5.14
N ILE A 49 -1.17 29.96 -6.28
CA ILE A 49 -1.93 30.47 -7.43
C ILE A 49 -3.44 30.56 -7.10
N TYR A 50 -4.02 29.55 -6.42
CA TYR A 50 -5.42 29.62 -6.01
C TYR A 50 -5.68 30.77 -5.02
N GLU A 51 -4.76 31.05 -4.12
CA GLU A 51 -4.86 32.21 -3.20
C GLU A 51 -4.82 33.53 -3.96
N ILE A 52 -3.88 33.70 -4.90
CA ILE A 52 -3.78 34.89 -5.75
C ILE A 52 -5.02 35.04 -6.66
N SER A 53 -5.59 33.91 -7.13
CA SER A 53 -6.74 33.94 -8.03
C SER A 53 -8.02 34.53 -7.40
N ARG A 54 -8.08 34.62 -6.08
CA ARG A 54 -9.16 35.29 -5.34
C ARG A 54 -9.15 36.80 -5.56
N GLU A 55 -7.99 37.37 -5.72
CA GLU A 55 -7.80 38.82 -5.99
C GLU A 55 -7.80 39.08 -7.49
N GLN A 56 -7.25 38.17 -8.28
CA GLN A 56 -7.07 38.29 -9.72
C GLN A 56 -7.59 37.08 -10.48
N PRO A 57 -8.88 37.09 -10.93
CA PRO A 57 -9.55 35.92 -11.53
C PRO A 57 -8.87 35.38 -12.81
N ILE A 58 -8.01 36.14 -13.45
CA ILE A 58 -7.26 35.72 -14.65
C ILE A 58 -6.39 34.48 -14.35
N TYR A 59 -5.86 34.35 -13.13
CA TYR A 59 -5.07 33.18 -12.72
C TYR A 59 -5.90 31.91 -12.68
N LEU A 60 -7.22 32.00 -12.38
CA LEU A 60 -8.12 30.85 -12.43
C LEU A 60 -8.29 30.31 -13.85
N VAL A 61 -8.33 31.21 -14.85
CA VAL A 61 -8.35 30.80 -16.27
C VAL A 61 -7.05 30.10 -16.64
N GLY A 62 -5.91 30.65 -16.22
CA GLY A 62 -4.61 29.99 -16.40
C GLY A 62 -4.57 28.60 -15.77
N MET A 63 -5.07 28.46 -14.54
CA MET A 63 -5.17 27.16 -13.86
C MET A 63 -6.08 26.18 -14.60
N ALA A 64 -7.22 26.62 -15.14
CA ALA A 64 -8.10 25.76 -15.93
C ALA A 64 -7.38 25.23 -17.18
N ILE A 65 -6.64 26.07 -17.89
CA ILE A 65 -5.84 25.67 -19.05
C ILE A 65 -4.76 24.66 -18.62
N CYS A 66 -4.03 24.92 -17.53
CA CYS A 66 -3.02 24.01 -17.00
C CYS A 66 -3.63 22.65 -16.60
N CYS A 67 -4.80 22.63 -15.95
CA CYS A 67 -5.51 21.41 -15.60
C CYS A 67 -5.93 20.59 -16.83
N ILE A 68 -6.42 21.24 -17.88
CA ILE A 68 -6.78 20.58 -19.15
C ILE A 68 -5.53 19.99 -19.81
N LEU A 69 -4.44 20.75 -19.91
CA LEU A 69 -3.17 20.26 -20.49
C LEU A 69 -2.59 19.11 -19.67
N ALA A 70 -2.61 19.20 -18.34
CA ALA A 70 -2.17 18.13 -17.44
C ALA A 70 -3.01 16.86 -17.62
N ALA A 71 -4.34 16.98 -17.73
CA ALA A 71 -5.24 15.85 -17.97
C ALA A 71 -4.95 15.16 -19.30
N PHE A 72 -4.69 15.92 -20.38
CA PHE A 72 -4.27 15.37 -21.68
C PHE A 72 -2.93 14.65 -21.57
N PHE A 73 -1.96 15.31 -20.96
CA PHE A 73 -0.60 14.77 -20.84
C PHE A 73 -0.57 13.48 -20.03
N VAL A 74 -1.19 13.48 -18.84
CA VAL A 74 -1.26 12.28 -18.00
C VAL A 74 -2.09 11.19 -18.68
N GLY A 75 -3.20 11.53 -19.33
CA GLY A 75 -3.99 10.60 -20.12
C GLY A 75 -3.17 9.92 -21.23
N TYR A 76 -2.33 10.69 -21.92
CA TYR A 76 -1.41 10.14 -22.93
C TYR A 76 -0.37 9.18 -22.31
N LEU A 77 0.20 9.52 -21.13
CA LEU A 77 1.12 8.62 -20.44
C LEU A 77 0.45 7.31 -20.04
N VAL A 78 -0.77 7.37 -19.48
CA VAL A 78 -1.56 6.20 -19.08
C VAL A 78 -1.96 5.34 -20.29
N LYS A 79 -2.26 5.96 -21.45
CA LYS A 79 -2.54 5.26 -22.68
C LYS A 79 -1.34 4.42 -23.15
N ASN A 80 -0.14 5.01 -23.07
CA ASN A 80 1.09 4.35 -23.54
C ASN A 80 1.71 3.39 -22.50
N GLU A 81 1.28 3.47 -21.25
CA GLU A 81 1.74 2.61 -20.16
C GLU A 81 0.60 2.42 -19.15
N PRO A 82 -0.30 1.47 -19.39
CA PRO A 82 -1.43 1.22 -18.50
C PRO A 82 -1.03 0.83 -17.07
N ASP A 83 0.17 0.30 -16.88
CA ASP A 83 0.68 -0.15 -15.58
C ASP A 83 0.97 0.99 -14.60
N ILE A 84 1.03 2.24 -15.07
CA ILE A 84 1.17 3.41 -14.19
C ILE A 84 -0.17 3.87 -13.59
N LYS A 85 -1.30 3.31 -14.01
CA LYS A 85 -2.64 3.71 -13.56
C LYS A 85 -2.83 3.44 -12.07
N GLY A 86 -3.49 4.37 -11.37
CA GLY A 86 -3.86 4.23 -9.97
C GLY A 86 -2.67 4.18 -9.02
N SER A 87 -2.83 3.43 -7.93
CA SER A 87 -1.86 3.34 -6.84
C SER A 87 -0.52 2.75 -7.28
N GLY A 88 -0.52 1.69 -8.09
CA GLY A 88 0.68 0.92 -8.41
C GLY A 88 0.94 -0.25 -7.46
N ILE A 89 0.31 -0.30 -6.28
CA ILE A 89 0.46 -1.41 -5.33
C ILE A 89 -0.08 -2.71 -5.92
N PRO A 90 -1.30 -2.77 -6.49
CA PRO A 90 -1.80 -3.99 -7.13
C PRO A 90 -0.90 -4.48 -8.26
N GLN A 91 -0.29 -3.57 -9.02
CA GLN A 91 0.64 -3.95 -10.10
C GLN A 91 1.91 -4.61 -9.54
N VAL A 92 2.48 -4.06 -8.46
CA VAL A 92 3.66 -4.64 -7.79
C VAL A 92 3.32 -6.01 -7.19
N GLU A 93 2.15 -6.15 -6.57
CA GLU A 93 1.67 -7.42 -6.03
C GLU A 93 1.50 -8.46 -7.14
N GLY A 94 0.83 -8.12 -8.25
CA GLY A 94 0.68 -9.00 -9.41
C GLY A 94 2.02 -9.38 -10.07
N GLN A 95 3.00 -8.46 -10.09
CA GLN A 95 4.35 -8.74 -10.58
C GLN A 95 5.08 -9.76 -9.68
N LEU A 96 4.99 -9.62 -8.37
CA LEU A 96 5.62 -10.55 -7.42
C LEU A 96 4.95 -11.93 -7.43
N ARG A 97 3.63 -11.98 -7.63
CA ARG A 97 2.88 -13.22 -7.83
C ARG A 97 3.19 -13.87 -9.20
N GLY A 98 3.79 -13.14 -10.15
CA GLY A 98 4.06 -13.59 -11.51
C GLY A 98 2.85 -13.51 -12.44
N GLU A 99 1.83 -12.76 -12.05
CA GLU A 99 0.57 -12.56 -12.80
C GLU A 99 0.66 -11.36 -13.75
N LEU A 100 1.63 -10.46 -13.53
CA LEU A 100 1.90 -9.28 -14.35
C LEU A 100 3.39 -9.18 -14.69
N SER A 101 3.67 -8.70 -15.91
CA SER A 101 5.03 -8.39 -16.36
C SER A 101 5.10 -6.91 -16.71
N MET A 102 5.99 -6.17 -16.05
CA MET A 102 6.14 -4.72 -16.24
C MET A 102 7.53 -4.38 -16.78
N ASN A 103 7.60 -3.38 -17.65
CA ASN A 103 8.88 -2.81 -18.07
C ASN A 103 9.32 -1.76 -17.03
N TRP A 104 10.29 -2.13 -16.19
CA TRP A 104 10.74 -1.30 -15.08
C TRP A 104 11.14 0.12 -15.49
N PHE A 105 11.85 0.28 -16.61
CA PHE A 105 12.32 1.60 -17.05
C PHE A 105 11.16 2.47 -17.53
N SER A 106 10.26 1.90 -18.34
CA SER A 106 9.07 2.61 -18.83
C SER A 106 8.16 3.04 -17.67
N VAL A 107 7.91 2.12 -16.73
CA VAL A 107 7.10 2.39 -15.52
C VAL A 107 7.78 3.44 -14.65
N LEU A 108 9.09 3.34 -14.41
CA LEU A 108 9.83 4.26 -13.55
C LEU A 108 9.63 5.72 -13.97
N TRP A 109 9.99 6.09 -15.20
CA TRP A 109 9.93 7.49 -15.61
C TRP A 109 8.51 7.99 -15.86
N LYS A 110 7.61 7.15 -16.43
CA LYS A 110 6.21 7.55 -16.68
C LYS A 110 5.42 7.67 -15.38
N LYS A 111 5.65 6.76 -14.41
CA LYS A 111 5.03 6.86 -13.09
C LYS A 111 5.54 8.07 -12.33
N PHE A 112 6.84 8.37 -12.42
CA PHE A 112 7.41 9.57 -11.80
C PHE A 112 6.74 10.83 -12.35
N ILE A 113 6.74 11.02 -13.66
CA ILE A 113 6.18 12.22 -14.29
C ILE A 113 4.65 12.28 -14.09
N GLY A 114 3.94 11.16 -14.34
CA GLY A 114 2.49 11.10 -14.17
C GLY A 114 2.06 11.31 -12.71
N GLY A 115 2.84 10.77 -11.76
CA GLY A 115 2.57 10.90 -10.33
C GLY A 115 2.76 12.32 -9.79
N VAL A 116 3.58 13.15 -10.43
CA VAL A 116 3.69 14.58 -10.09
C VAL A 116 2.33 15.29 -10.24
N SER A 117 1.42 14.75 -11.08
CA SER A 117 0.05 15.27 -11.20
C SER A 117 -0.74 15.28 -9.88
N VAL A 118 -0.36 14.45 -8.91
CA VAL A 118 -0.92 14.51 -7.54
C VAL A 118 -0.67 15.87 -6.89
N GLY A 119 0.49 16.49 -7.20
CA GLY A 119 0.83 17.85 -6.75
C GLY A 119 -0.08 18.95 -7.32
N ALA A 120 -0.86 18.67 -8.39
CA ALA A 120 -1.87 19.62 -8.88
C ALA A 120 -3.05 19.81 -7.93
N GLY A 121 -3.02 19.19 -6.75
CA GLY A 121 -4.01 19.35 -5.70
C GLY A 121 -5.05 18.24 -5.63
N LEU A 122 -4.97 17.22 -6.48
CA LEU A 122 -5.88 16.07 -6.47
C LEU A 122 -5.83 15.34 -5.13
N PHE A 123 -6.97 14.77 -4.71
CA PHE A 123 -7.05 14.06 -3.42
C PHE A 123 -6.54 12.62 -3.54
N LEU A 124 -5.29 12.51 -3.95
CA LEU A 124 -4.55 11.27 -4.14
C LEU A 124 -3.30 11.26 -3.26
N GLY A 125 -2.89 10.06 -2.84
CA GLY A 125 -1.65 9.84 -2.12
C GLY A 125 -0.48 9.57 -3.06
N ARG A 126 0.72 9.95 -2.63
CA ARG A 126 1.99 9.71 -3.34
C ARG A 126 2.63 8.37 -3.01
N GLU A 127 2.13 7.70 -1.97
CA GLU A 127 2.76 6.53 -1.36
C GLU A 127 2.72 5.31 -2.29
N GLY A 128 1.55 5.02 -2.86
CA GLY A 128 1.41 3.96 -3.85
C GLY A 128 2.36 4.13 -5.05
N PRO A 129 2.39 5.30 -5.70
CA PRO A 129 3.41 5.61 -6.69
C PRO A 129 4.84 5.39 -6.21
N SER A 130 5.18 5.80 -4.98
CA SER A 130 6.52 5.60 -4.40
C SER A 130 6.90 4.13 -4.24
N ILE A 131 5.94 3.27 -3.85
CA ILE A 131 6.11 1.81 -3.78
C ILE A 131 6.40 1.25 -5.18
N GLN A 132 5.64 1.68 -6.20
CA GLN A 132 5.85 1.21 -7.57
C GLN A 132 7.17 1.72 -8.17
N LEU A 133 7.57 2.97 -7.89
CA LEU A 133 8.87 3.50 -8.28
C LEU A 133 10.02 2.69 -7.66
N GLY A 134 9.92 2.39 -6.37
CA GLY A 134 10.90 1.55 -5.68
C GLY A 134 10.95 0.14 -6.24
N ALA A 135 9.81 -0.50 -6.47
CA ALA A 135 9.72 -1.83 -7.09
C ALA A 135 10.37 -1.86 -8.48
N ALA A 136 10.14 -0.83 -9.31
CA ALA A 136 10.76 -0.69 -10.63
C ALA A 136 12.28 -0.57 -10.52
N ILE A 137 12.81 0.17 -9.53
CA ILE A 137 14.25 0.26 -9.27
C ILE A 137 14.79 -1.09 -8.82
N GLY A 138 14.07 -1.82 -7.95
CA GLY A 138 14.44 -3.17 -7.54
C GLY A 138 14.52 -4.13 -8.71
N GLN A 139 13.57 -4.09 -9.64
CA GLN A 139 13.58 -4.86 -10.88
C GLN A 139 14.77 -4.49 -11.77
N GLY A 140 15.01 -3.19 -11.97
CA GLY A 140 16.16 -2.72 -12.75
C GLY A 140 17.49 -3.15 -12.16
N ALA A 141 17.62 -3.13 -10.82
CA ALA A 141 18.80 -3.67 -10.13
C ALA A 141 18.95 -5.18 -10.32
N GLY A 142 17.85 -5.94 -10.25
CA GLY A 142 17.85 -7.39 -10.55
C GLY A 142 18.38 -7.70 -11.93
N GLN A 143 17.93 -6.97 -12.94
CA GLN A 143 18.41 -7.10 -14.32
C GLN A 143 19.87 -6.67 -14.47
N LEU A 144 20.29 -5.58 -13.82
CA LEU A 144 21.68 -5.11 -13.81
C LEU A 144 22.62 -6.17 -13.23
N PHE A 145 22.24 -6.81 -12.13
CA PHE A 145 23.02 -7.88 -11.51
C PHE A 145 22.85 -9.24 -12.18
N ARG A 146 22.03 -9.33 -13.25
CA ARG A 146 21.68 -10.60 -13.93
C ARG A 146 21.19 -11.65 -12.94
N SER A 147 20.38 -11.22 -11.98
CA SER A 147 19.84 -12.08 -10.94
C SER A 147 18.84 -13.08 -11.50
N PRO A 148 18.77 -14.31 -10.97
CA PRO A 148 17.69 -15.24 -11.26
C PRO A 148 16.31 -14.64 -10.88
N SER A 149 15.23 -15.14 -11.46
CA SER A 149 13.87 -14.62 -11.22
C SER A 149 13.48 -14.58 -9.73
N SER A 150 13.88 -15.58 -8.94
CA SER A 150 13.64 -15.60 -7.49
C SER A 150 14.37 -14.49 -6.73
N GLU A 151 15.62 -14.16 -7.11
CA GLU A 151 16.37 -13.04 -6.54
C GLU A 151 15.82 -11.69 -7.00
N GLU A 152 15.40 -11.59 -8.27
CA GLU A 152 14.77 -10.38 -8.81
C GLU A 152 13.51 -10.03 -8.01
N LYS A 153 12.67 -11.00 -7.68
CA LYS A 153 11.50 -10.81 -6.82
C LYS A 153 11.86 -10.26 -5.43
N ILE A 154 12.95 -10.74 -4.82
CA ILE A 154 13.46 -10.21 -3.55
C ILE A 154 13.87 -8.73 -3.69
N LEU A 155 14.53 -8.37 -4.80
CA LEU A 155 14.96 -6.99 -5.05
C LEU A 155 13.78 -6.07 -5.36
N ILE A 156 12.75 -6.54 -6.09
CA ILE A 156 11.49 -5.82 -6.31
C ILE A 156 10.82 -5.51 -4.97
N SER A 157 10.74 -6.51 -4.09
CA SER A 157 10.18 -6.37 -2.73
C SER A 157 10.97 -5.36 -1.89
N SER A 158 12.30 -5.44 -1.98
CA SER A 158 13.19 -4.50 -1.28
C SER A 158 13.02 -3.08 -1.78
N GLY A 159 12.83 -2.91 -3.10
CA GLY A 159 12.51 -1.62 -3.70
C GLY A 159 11.15 -1.08 -3.25
N ALA A 160 10.11 -1.93 -3.24
CA ALA A 160 8.78 -1.57 -2.75
C ALA A 160 8.79 -1.09 -1.29
N SER A 161 9.47 -1.87 -0.41
CA SER A 161 9.70 -1.52 1.00
C SER A 161 10.41 -0.16 1.15
N SER A 162 11.47 0.04 0.37
CA SER A 162 12.25 1.29 0.35
C SER A 162 11.41 2.48 -0.13
N GLY A 163 10.53 2.25 -1.11
CA GLY A 163 9.64 3.27 -1.64
C GLY A 163 8.68 3.81 -0.58
N LEU A 164 8.06 2.92 0.20
CA LEU A 164 7.20 3.31 1.32
C LEU A 164 8.00 3.98 2.44
N ALA A 165 9.17 3.42 2.80
CA ALA A 165 10.05 3.95 3.83
C ALA A 165 10.46 5.40 3.54
N ALA A 166 10.89 5.71 2.31
CA ALA A 166 11.27 7.06 1.91
C ALA A 166 10.09 8.03 1.80
N ALA A 167 8.89 7.54 1.42
CA ALA A 167 7.70 8.36 1.30
C ALA A 167 7.19 8.89 2.65
N PHE A 168 7.34 8.09 3.71
CA PHE A 168 6.77 8.36 5.04
C PHE A 168 7.79 8.55 6.16
N ASN A 169 9.08 8.41 5.89
CA ASN A 169 10.12 8.31 6.92
C ASN A 169 9.83 7.17 7.93
N ALA A 170 9.35 6.03 7.42
CA ALA A 170 8.83 4.89 8.19
C ALA A 170 9.44 3.56 7.72
N PRO A 171 10.70 3.25 8.10
CA PRO A 171 11.42 2.08 7.59
C PRO A 171 10.87 0.75 8.08
N ILE A 172 10.38 0.66 9.32
CA ILE A 172 9.81 -0.58 9.87
C ILE A 172 8.45 -0.85 9.22
N ALA A 173 7.63 0.18 9.06
CA ALA A 173 6.35 0.05 8.36
C ALA A 173 6.54 -0.31 6.88
N GLY A 174 7.56 0.24 6.21
CA GLY A 174 7.90 -0.13 4.84
C GLY A 174 8.24 -1.61 4.69
N LEU A 175 8.99 -2.17 5.63
CA LEU A 175 9.26 -3.60 5.70
C LEU A 175 7.98 -4.42 5.94
N LEU A 176 7.22 -4.06 6.99
CA LEU A 176 6.00 -4.80 7.36
C LEU A 176 4.96 -4.78 6.25
N PHE A 177 4.80 -3.67 5.53
CA PHE A 177 3.91 -3.56 4.40
C PHE A 177 4.21 -4.63 3.33
N VAL A 178 5.47 -4.82 2.99
CA VAL A 178 5.87 -5.84 2.01
C VAL A 178 5.60 -7.25 2.53
N LEU A 179 5.84 -7.53 3.80
CA LEU A 179 5.66 -8.85 4.38
C LEU A 179 4.19 -9.19 4.62
N GLU A 180 3.41 -8.24 5.12
CA GLU A 180 2.01 -8.44 5.50
C GLU A 180 1.05 -8.29 4.32
N GLU A 181 1.21 -7.24 3.49
CA GLU A 181 0.26 -6.88 2.44
C GLU A 181 0.61 -7.49 1.08
N ILE A 182 1.91 -7.62 0.76
CA ILE A 182 2.32 -8.04 -0.59
C ILE A 182 2.68 -9.53 -0.63
N HIS A 183 3.48 -10.00 0.33
CA HIS A 183 3.95 -11.40 0.33
C HIS A 183 3.07 -12.35 1.13
N HIS A 184 2.35 -11.85 2.12
CA HIS A 184 1.61 -12.65 3.12
C HIS A 184 2.49 -13.73 3.77
N SER A 185 3.83 -13.55 3.78
CA SER A 185 4.80 -14.51 4.30
C SER A 185 6.09 -13.84 4.77
N PHE A 186 6.75 -14.45 5.79
CA PHE A 186 7.98 -13.96 6.40
C PHE A 186 9.19 -14.78 5.96
N SER A 187 9.64 -14.58 4.72
CA SER A 187 10.89 -15.19 4.22
C SER A 187 12.12 -14.50 4.82
N PRO A 188 13.10 -15.24 5.39
CA PRO A 188 14.31 -14.65 5.98
C PRO A 188 15.11 -13.76 5.04
N LEU A 189 15.24 -14.11 3.77
CA LEU A 189 15.97 -13.30 2.78
C LEU A 189 15.18 -12.06 2.37
N VAL A 190 13.86 -12.17 2.21
CA VAL A 190 13.01 -11.03 1.85
C VAL A 190 13.03 -9.98 2.95
N TRP A 191 12.79 -10.37 4.23
CA TRP A 191 12.74 -9.39 5.30
C TRP A 191 14.09 -8.71 5.54
N LEU A 192 15.19 -9.47 5.52
CA LEU A 192 16.52 -8.93 5.79
C LEU A 192 16.96 -7.94 4.69
N THR A 193 16.76 -8.31 3.43
CA THR A 193 17.09 -7.46 2.27
C THR A 193 16.22 -6.22 2.23
N SER A 194 14.91 -6.38 2.44
CA SER A 194 13.94 -5.28 2.45
C SER A 194 14.18 -4.33 3.62
N PHE A 195 14.57 -4.85 4.79
CA PHE A 195 14.89 -4.03 5.94
C PHE A 195 16.15 -3.18 5.72
N ALA A 196 17.22 -3.80 5.19
CA ALA A 196 18.42 -3.06 4.84
C ALA A 196 18.14 -1.97 3.80
N ALA A 197 17.31 -2.27 2.80
CA ALA A 197 16.91 -1.33 1.77
C ALA A 197 16.04 -0.19 2.34
N ALA A 198 15.05 -0.52 3.19
CA ALA A 198 14.16 0.47 3.81
C ALA A 198 14.90 1.45 4.72
N ILE A 199 15.81 0.95 5.58
CA ILE A 199 16.66 1.81 6.43
C ILE A 199 17.52 2.73 5.58
N THR A 200 18.14 2.20 4.53
CA THR A 200 19.01 2.99 3.64
C THR A 200 18.21 4.08 2.92
N ALA A 201 17.05 3.75 2.38
CA ALA A 201 16.18 4.72 1.71
C ALA A 201 15.65 5.78 2.68
N ASN A 202 15.29 5.38 3.89
CA ASN A 202 14.89 6.31 4.95
C ASN A 202 16.03 7.25 5.33
N PHE A 203 17.25 6.73 5.50
CA PHE A 203 18.43 7.57 5.76
C PHE A 203 18.61 8.66 4.69
N VAL A 204 18.48 8.30 3.41
CA VAL A 204 18.52 9.27 2.30
C VAL A 204 17.38 10.27 2.42
N SER A 205 16.15 9.81 2.67
CA SER A 205 14.97 10.68 2.81
C SER A 205 15.13 11.70 3.95
N LEU A 206 15.69 11.27 5.09
CA LEU A 206 15.96 12.15 6.24
C LEU A 206 16.94 13.28 5.90
N TYR A 207 17.84 13.07 4.95
CA TYR A 207 18.74 14.12 4.47
C TYR A 207 18.01 15.24 3.72
N PHE A 208 16.92 14.89 3.00
CA PHE A 208 16.08 15.86 2.28
C PHE A 208 15.05 16.55 3.17
N PHE A 209 14.45 15.83 4.12
CA PHE A 209 13.26 16.29 4.85
C PHE A 209 13.49 16.49 6.36
N GLY A 210 14.68 16.11 6.86
CA GLY A 210 15.03 16.20 8.28
C GLY A 210 14.44 15.07 9.13
N LEU A 211 14.69 15.14 10.45
CA LEU A 211 14.38 14.09 11.40
C LEU A 211 12.95 14.14 11.96
N ARG A 212 12.15 15.15 11.60
CA ARG A 212 10.79 15.27 12.12
C ARG A 212 9.87 14.21 11.48
N PRO A 213 9.02 13.56 12.28
CA PRO A 213 7.97 12.67 11.76
C PRO A 213 7.06 13.42 10.79
N VAL A 214 6.54 12.69 9.78
CA VAL A 214 5.75 13.29 8.68
C VAL A 214 4.42 13.85 9.16
N LEU A 215 3.81 13.25 10.18
CA LEU A 215 2.54 13.66 10.78
C LEU A 215 2.74 13.98 12.27
N TYR A 216 3.72 14.81 12.60
CA TYR A 216 3.97 15.21 13.98
C TYR A 216 2.83 16.09 14.52
N LEU A 217 2.08 15.57 15.49
CA LEU A 217 0.93 16.26 16.12
C LEU A 217 1.28 16.95 17.44
N GLY A 218 2.56 17.06 17.77
CA GLY A 218 3.03 17.54 19.07
C GLY A 218 3.09 16.40 20.10
N ASP A 219 3.21 16.79 21.38
CA ASP A 219 3.22 15.81 22.46
C ASP A 219 1.83 15.18 22.61
N LEU A 220 1.81 13.85 22.60
CA LEU A 220 0.61 13.05 22.78
C LEU A 220 0.64 12.40 24.16
N PRO A 221 -0.30 12.71 25.06
CA PRO A 221 -0.38 12.07 26.36
C PRO A 221 -0.81 10.60 26.22
N SER A 222 -0.48 9.75 27.17
CA SER A 222 -0.98 8.38 27.17
C SER A 222 -2.46 8.35 27.50
N LEU A 223 -3.28 7.72 26.64
CA LEU A 223 -4.72 7.59 26.86
C LEU A 223 -5.02 6.78 28.13
N PRO A 224 -5.77 7.31 29.10
CA PRO A 224 -6.13 6.58 30.31
C PRO A 224 -6.98 5.34 30.03
N LEU A 225 -6.72 4.24 30.79
CA LEU A 225 -7.43 2.95 30.61
C LEU A 225 -8.95 3.04 30.69
N LYS A 226 -9.48 4.01 31.44
CA LYS A 226 -10.95 4.25 31.55
C LYS A 226 -11.62 4.52 30.20
N TYR A 227 -10.86 5.01 29.20
CA TYR A 227 -11.39 5.30 27.85
C TYR A 227 -11.22 4.15 26.87
N TYR A 228 -10.58 3.03 27.25
CA TYR A 228 -10.37 1.90 26.32
C TYR A 228 -11.68 1.23 25.89
N GLY A 229 -12.72 1.23 26.74
CA GLY A 229 -14.05 0.78 26.34
C GLY A 229 -14.62 1.55 25.14
N SER A 230 -14.36 2.84 25.04
CA SER A 230 -14.81 3.68 23.91
C SER A 230 -14.03 3.36 22.61
N LEU A 231 -12.81 2.80 22.69
CA LEU A 231 -12.06 2.37 21.51
C LEU A 231 -12.71 1.19 20.79
N VAL A 232 -13.44 0.34 21.53
CA VAL A 232 -14.22 -0.74 20.90
C VAL A 232 -15.34 -0.15 20.04
N VAL A 233 -16.05 0.86 20.56
CA VAL A 233 -17.11 1.55 19.80
C VAL A 233 -16.52 2.28 18.58
N LEU A 234 -15.38 2.96 18.77
CA LEU A 234 -14.65 3.57 17.67
C LEU A 234 -14.26 2.51 16.62
N GLY A 235 -13.70 1.37 17.03
CA GLY A 235 -13.32 0.27 16.14
C GLY A 235 -14.49 -0.26 15.31
N VAL A 236 -15.68 -0.42 15.93
CA VAL A 236 -16.90 -0.79 15.20
C VAL A 236 -17.25 0.25 14.14
N LEU A 237 -17.23 1.54 14.50
CA LEU A 237 -17.50 2.63 13.56
C LEU A 237 -16.51 2.61 12.38
N LEU A 238 -15.22 2.45 12.66
CA LEU A 238 -14.16 2.39 11.65
C LEU A 238 -14.32 1.17 10.73
N GLY A 239 -14.69 0.01 11.27
CA GLY A 239 -14.95 -1.21 10.49
C GLY A 239 -16.10 -1.03 9.50
N VAL A 240 -17.22 -0.47 9.97
CA VAL A 240 -18.41 -0.19 9.12
C VAL A 240 -18.09 0.84 8.03
N LEU A 241 -17.48 1.97 8.41
CA LEU A 241 -17.11 3.01 7.44
C LEU A 241 -16.03 2.53 6.45
N GLY A 242 -15.10 1.67 6.90
CA GLY A 242 -14.12 1.03 6.04
C GLY A 242 -14.76 0.11 4.99
N PHE A 243 -15.75 -0.68 5.38
CA PHE A 243 -16.52 -1.49 4.46
C PHE A 243 -17.25 -0.64 3.41
N ILE A 244 -17.89 0.47 3.82
CA ILE A 244 -18.53 1.41 2.90
C ILE A 244 -17.49 1.98 1.91
N TYR A 245 -16.31 2.38 2.41
CA TYR A 245 -15.22 2.88 1.57
C TYR A 245 -14.83 1.86 0.49
N GLN A 246 -14.60 0.61 0.88
CA GLN A 246 -14.25 -0.48 -0.05
C GLN A 246 -15.32 -0.68 -1.12
N LYS A 247 -16.60 -0.75 -0.74
CA LYS A 247 -17.73 -0.93 -1.68
C LYS A 247 -17.81 0.21 -2.68
N VAL A 248 -17.69 1.47 -2.22
CA VAL A 248 -17.74 2.63 -3.11
C VAL A 248 -16.53 2.64 -4.05
N LEU A 249 -15.31 2.43 -3.53
CA LEU A 249 -14.10 2.40 -4.34
C LEU A 249 -14.17 1.34 -5.45
N LEU A 250 -14.62 0.16 -5.07
CA LEU A 250 -14.78 -0.94 -6.02
C LEU A 250 -15.94 -0.70 -7.02
N ALA A 251 -16.90 0.16 -6.77
CA ALA A 251 -17.94 0.52 -7.72
C ALA A 251 -17.54 1.60 -8.73
N LEU A 252 -16.45 2.35 -8.49
CA LEU A 252 -16.05 3.50 -9.32
C LEU A 252 -15.91 3.19 -10.83
N PRO A 253 -15.31 2.07 -11.27
CA PRO A 253 -15.19 1.77 -12.69
C PRO A 253 -16.57 1.73 -13.39
N ASN A 254 -17.61 1.26 -12.71
CA ASN A 254 -18.97 1.21 -13.28
C ASN A 254 -19.54 2.62 -13.55
N PHE A 255 -19.14 3.61 -12.74
CA PHE A 255 -19.52 5.01 -12.97
C PHE A 255 -18.73 5.63 -14.11
N TYR A 256 -17.41 5.45 -14.10
CA TYR A 256 -16.53 6.03 -15.11
C TYR A 256 -16.75 5.43 -16.50
N ASN A 257 -17.06 4.14 -16.59
CA ASN A 257 -17.35 3.47 -17.87
C ASN A 257 -18.67 3.97 -18.52
N ARG A 258 -19.53 4.70 -17.78
CA ARG A 258 -20.71 5.34 -18.38
C ARG A 258 -20.43 6.68 -19.05
N LEU A 259 -19.23 7.25 -18.81
CA LEU A 259 -18.84 8.50 -19.42
C LEU A 259 -18.51 8.28 -20.91
N PRO A 260 -18.90 9.19 -21.80
CA PRO A 260 -18.58 9.12 -23.23
C PRO A 260 -17.13 9.52 -23.51
N LEU A 261 -16.19 9.05 -22.69
CA LEU A 261 -14.76 9.34 -22.75
C LEU A 261 -13.97 8.03 -22.71
N PRO A 262 -12.89 7.90 -23.51
CA PRO A 262 -11.97 6.78 -23.38
C PRO A 262 -11.39 6.69 -21.97
N ALA A 263 -11.15 5.48 -21.46
CA ALA A 263 -10.71 5.23 -20.08
C ALA A 263 -9.43 6.00 -19.68
N TYR A 264 -8.52 6.23 -20.61
CA TYR A 264 -7.28 6.99 -20.37
C TYR A 264 -7.52 8.51 -20.26
N PHE A 265 -8.72 9.01 -20.60
CA PHE A 265 -9.12 10.41 -20.42
C PHE A 265 -10.09 10.63 -19.25
N HIS A 266 -10.42 9.61 -18.48
CA HIS A 266 -11.24 9.79 -17.27
C HIS A 266 -10.62 10.77 -16.26
N GLY A 267 -9.31 10.98 -16.29
CA GLY A 267 -8.59 11.98 -15.51
C GLY A 267 -9.06 13.44 -15.71
N PHE A 268 -9.74 13.75 -16.83
CA PHE A 268 -10.32 15.08 -17.03
C PHE A 268 -11.33 15.46 -15.95
N VAL A 269 -12.11 14.50 -15.46
CA VAL A 269 -13.15 14.75 -14.46
C VAL A 269 -12.54 15.33 -13.17
N PRO A 270 -11.58 14.68 -12.49
CA PRO A 270 -11.00 15.25 -11.29
C PRO A 270 -10.19 16.53 -11.54
N PHE A 271 -9.51 16.68 -12.70
CA PHE A 271 -8.79 17.91 -13.03
C PHE A 271 -9.69 19.12 -13.26
N LEU A 272 -10.92 18.93 -13.74
CA LEU A 272 -11.88 20.01 -13.88
C LEU A 272 -12.58 20.33 -12.54
N LEU A 273 -12.95 19.28 -11.79
CA LEU A 273 -13.67 19.45 -10.53
C LEU A 273 -12.78 19.99 -9.39
N ILE A 274 -11.44 19.91 -9.52
CA ILE A 274 -10.54 20.48 -8.52
C ILE A 274 -10.54 22.02 -8.56
N LEU A 275 -10.89 22.65 -9.68
CA LEU A 275 -10.86 24.11 -9.85
C LEU A 275 -11.78 24.82 -8.82
N PRO A 276 -13.08 24.52 -8.70
CA PRO A 276 -13.91 25.16 -7.68
C PRO A 276 -13.45 24.80 -6.25
N ILE A 277 -12.94 23.58 -5.99
CA ILE A 277 -12.45 23.19 -4.67
C ILE A 277 -11.21 23.99 -4.31
N GLY A 278 -10.24 24.10 -5.24
CA GLY A 278 -9.02 24.85 -5.02
C GLY A 278 -9.27 26.35 -4.81
N TYR A 279 -10.24 26.92 -5.53
CA TYR A 279 -10.62 28.31 -5.36
C TYR A 279 -11.27 28.59 -4.00
N LEU A 280 -12.20 27.72 -3.56
CA LEU A 280 -12.94 27.90 -2.31
C LEU A 280 -12.12 27.50 -1.08
N TRP A 281 -11.39 26.39 -1.16
CA TRP A 281 -10.67 25.78 -0.02
C TRP A 281 -9.26 25.29 -0.40
N PRO A 282 -8.30 26.18 -0.76
CA PRO A 282 -6.95 25.78 -1.18
C PRO A 282 -6.19 24.97 -0.14
N SER A 283 -6.48 25.15 1.15
CA SER A 283 -5.88 24.37 2.25
C SER A 283 -6.28 22.89 2.25
N THR A 284 -7.35 22.49 1.55
CA THR A 284 -7.80 21.10 1.47
C THR A 284 -7.12 20.31 0.35
N LEU A 285 -6.35 20.95 -0.53
CA LEU A 285 -5.74 20.32 -1.71
C LEU A 285 -4.67 19.27 -1.35
N GLY A 286 -4.53 18.26 -2.23
CA GLY A 286 -3.54 17.18 -2.13
C GLY A 286 -3.99 16.01 -1.26
N GLY A 287 -3.07 15.17 -0.82
CA GLY A 287 -3.33 13.91 -0.11
C GLY A 287 -3.99 14.05 1.25
N GLY A 288 -3.89 15.22 1.91
CA GLY A 288 -4.52 15.50 3.21
C GLY A 288 -3.56 15.70 4.39
N ASN A 289 -2.24 15.65 4.19
CA ASN A 289 -1.25 15.89 5.26
C ASN A 289 -1.55 17.14 6.07
N GLN A 290 -1.89 18.26 5.41
CA GLN A 290 -2.13 19.53 6.10
C GLN A 290 -3.38 19.48 6.98
N ILE A 291 -4.41 18.74 6.59
CA ILE A 291 -5.61 18.54 7.42
C ILE A 291 -5.25 17.75 8.67
N VAL A 292 -4.45 16.69 8.54
CA VAL A 292 -4.02 15.91 9.71
C VAL A 292 -3.14 16.76 10.63
N LEU A 293 -2.18 17.50 10.09
CA LEU A 293 -1.31 18.38 10.87
C LEU A 293 -2.08 19.53 11.58
N ALA A 294 -3.19 20.00 10.97
CA ALA A 294 -4.04 21.02 11.60
C ALA A 294 -4.63 20.57 12.95
N PHE A 295 -4.91 19.27 13.13
CA PHE A 295 -5.36 18.72 14.42
C PHE A 295 -4.28 18.80 15.51
N GLY A 296 -3.01 18.96 15.15
CA GLY A 296 -1.93 19.25 16.11
C GLY A 296 -2.04 20.62 16.77
N HIS A 297 -2.72 21.59 16.13
CA HIS A 297 -2.73 23.00 16.54
C HIS A 297 -4.08 23.51 17.04
N ALA A 298 -5.18 22.95 16.55
CA ALA A 298 -6.53 23.42 16.90
C ALA A 298 -7.59 22.31 16.83
N SER A 299 -8.62 22.40 17.69
CA SER A 299 -9.86 21.64 17.54
C SER A 299 -10.75 22.32 16.49
N LEU A 300 -11.23 21.54 15.51
CA LEU A 300 -12.16 22.03 14.50
C LEU A 300 -13.61 21.86 14.98
N PRO A 301 -14.53 22.76 14.64
CA PRO A 301 -15.95 22.57 14.89
C PRO A 301 -16.48 21.28 14.24
N ILE A 302 -17.38 20.57 14.89
CA ILE A 302 -17.94 19.27 14.42
C ILE A 302 -18.51 19.39 13.01
N ILE A 303 -19.25 20.47 12.72
CA ILE A 303 -19.84 20.69 11.40
C ILE A 303 -18.77 20.81 10.30
N MET A 304 -17.63 21.42 10.60
CA MET A 304 -16.51 21.54 9.67
C MET A 304 -15.83 20.18 9.45
N ILE A 305 -15.70 19.36 10.50
CA ILE A 305 -15.13 18.00 10.41
C ILE A 305 -16.01 17.14 9.49
N ILE A 306 -17.35 17.18 9.66
CA ILE A 306 -18.30 16.46 8.81
C ILE A 306 -18.19 16.94 7.35
N GLY A 307 -18.15 18.26 7.13
CA GLY A 307 -18.02 18.84 5.78
C GLY A 307 -16.72 18.41 5.09
N LEU A 308 -15.59 18.45 5.82
CA LEU A 308 -14.30 17.98 5.35
C LEU A 308 -14.30 16.48 5.07
N PHE A 309 -14.94 15.67 5.91
CA PHE A 309 -15.05 14.23 5.70
C PHE A 309 -15.79 13.92 4.40
N VAL A 310 -16.96 14.53 4.19
CA VAL A 310 -17.75 14.33 2.97
C VAL A 310 -16.98 14.79 1.73
N LEU A 311 -16.37 15.99 1.77
CA LEU A 311 -15.56 16.52 0.68
C LEU A 311 -14.40 15.59 0.36
N ARG A 312 -13.65 15.16 1.38
CA ARG A 312 -12.49 14.27 1.24
C ARG A 312 -12.90 12.89 0.72
N PHE A 313 -13.96 12.32 1.26
CA PHE A 313 -14.48 11.03 0.82
C PHE A 313 -14.88 11.07 -0.66
N VAL A 314 -15.80 11.98 -1.01
CA VAL A 314 -16.34 12.06 -2.38
C VAL A 314 -15.25 12.40 -3.39
N PHE A 315 -14.44 13.43 -3.12
CA PHE A 315 -13.46 13.86 -4.11
C PHE A 315 -12.24 12.94 -4.21
N SER A 316 -11.87 12.21 -3.15
CA SER A 316 -10.84 11.16 -3.26
C SER A 316 -11.31 10.01 -4.14
N MET A 317 -12.59 9.62 -4.04
CA MET A 317 -13.20 8.63 -4.93
C MET A 317 -13.20 9.10 -6.39
N ILE A 318 -13.61 10.36 -6.64
CA ILE A 318 -13.56 10.95 -7.98
C ILE A 318 -12.13 10.97 -8.51
N SER A 319 -11.16 11.41 -7.71
CA SER A 319 -9.76 11.48 -8.11
C SER A 319 -9.17 10.11 -8.46
N TYR A 320 -9.46 9.09 -7.64
CA TYR A 320 -8.97 7.73 -7.87
C TYR A 320 -9.65 7.04 -9.06
N GLY A 321 -10.97 7.21 -9.18
CA GLY A 321 -11.76 6.66 -10.29
C GLY A 321 -11.32 7.15 -11.67
N GLY A 322 -10.75 8.37 -11.74
CA GLY A 322 -10.14 8.93 -12.95
C GLY A 322 -8.92 8.17 -13.49
N GLY A 323 -8.41 7.18 -12.73
CA GLY A 323 -7.31 6.32 -13.16
C GLY A 323 -5.95 7.02 -13.27
N LEU A 324 -5.78 8.14 -12.59
CA LEU A 324 -4.54 8.91 -12.53
C LEU A 324 -3.48 8.18 -11.68
N PRO A 325 -2.18 8.37 -11.95
CA PRO A 325 -1.08 7.79 -11.18
C PRO A 325 -1.00 8.33 -9.76
N GLY A 326 -1.82 7.83 -8.85
CA GLY A 326 -1.91 8.26 -7.45
C GLY A 326 -2.60 7.21 -6.59
N GLY A 327 -2.28 7.19 -5.30
CA GLY A 327 -2.73 6.18 -4.34
C GLY A 327 -3.90 6.64 -3.46
N ILE A 328 -4.49 5.67 -2.76
CA ILE A 328 -5.57 5.88 -1.77
C ILE A 328 -5.05 5.93 -0.33
N PHE A 329 -3.78 5.66 -0.10
CA PHE A 329 -3.18 5.41 1.20
C PHE A 329 -3.35 6.61 2.15
N LEU A 330 -2.77 7.75 1.82
CA LEU A 330 -2.89 8.97 2.62
C LEU A 330 -4.32 9.53 2.70
N PRO A 331 -5.13 9.51 1.63
CA PRO A 331 -6.57 9.79 1.72
C PRO A 331 -7.30 8.96 2.78
N ILE A 332 -7.02 7.65 2.89
CA ILE A 332 -7.59 6.78 3.92
C ILE A 332 -7.17 7.25 5.32
N LEU A 333 -5.88 7.50 5.53
CA LEU A 333 -5.39 8.01 6.83
C LEU A 333 -6.04 9.34 7.20
N THR A 334 -6.22 10.25 6.24
CA THR A 334 -6.87 11.54 6.47
C THR A 334 -8.35 11.38 6.86
N LEU A 335 -9.06 10.47 6.20
CA LEU A 335 -10.45 10.15 6.57
C LEU A 335 -10.50 9.53 7.98
N GLY A 336 -9.59 8.64 8.30
CA GLY A 336 -9.43 8.11 9.67
C GLY A 336 -9.21 9.21 10.70
N ALA A 337 -8.33 10.18 10.40
CA ALA A 337 -8.06 11.32 11.27
C ALA A 337 -9.34 12.18 11.52
N LEU A 338 -10.13 12.42 10.47
CA LEU A 338 -11.40 13.14 10.58
C LEU A 338 -12.43 12.37 11.42
N ILE A 339 -12.55 11.05 11.24
CA ILE A 339 -13.42 10.20 12.08
C ILE A 339 -12.96 10.24 13.53
N GLY A 340 -11.66 10.13 13.78
CA GLY A 340 -11.08 10.19 15.12
C GLY A 340 -11.32 11.54 15.80
N SER A 341 -11.13 12.64 15.07
CA SER A 341 -11.43 13.98 15.57
C SER A 341 -12.91 14.16 15.89
N PHE A 342 -13.81 13.69 15.02
CA PHE A 342 -15.26 13.71 15.23
C PHE A 342 -15.61 12.93 16.50
N TYR A 343 -15.14 11.69 16.61
CA TYR A 343 -15.43 10.84 17.75
C TYR A 343 -14.82 11.40 19.06
N GLY A 344 -13.59 11.93 19.00
CA GLY A 344 -12.96 12.57 20.13
C GLY A 344 -13.74 13.78 20.67
N ASN A 345 -14.30 14.61 19.78
CA ASN A 345 -15.16 15.72 20.20
C ASN A 345 -16.44 15.22 20.91
N ILE A 346 -17.08 14.16 20.40
CA ILE A 346 -18.21 13.53 21.11
C ILE A 346 -17.80 13.04 22.49
N MET A 347 -16.63 12.44 22.63
CA MET A 347 -16.13 11.98 23.94
C MET A 347 -15.87 13.13 24.91
N VAL A 348 -15.52 14.31 24.42
CA VAL A 348 -15.41 15.53 25.27
C VAL A 348 -16.77 15.93 25.82
N ASP A 349 -17.82 15.86 25.03
CA ASP A 349 -19.20 16.12 25.49
C ASP A 349 -19.64 15.12 26.59
N PHE A 350 -19.04 13.91 26.61
CA PHE A 350 -19.21 12.91 27.67
C PHE A 350 -18.21 13.06 28.83
N GLY A 351 -17.49 14.18 28.93
CA GLY A 351 -16.61 14.50 30.05
C GLY A 351 -15.14 14.04 29.91
N MET A 352 -14.70 13.75 28.69
CA MET A 352 -13.29 13.52 28.40
C MET A 352 -12.55 14.85 28.29
N ASP A 353 -11.30 14.89 28.79
CA ASP A 353 -10.45 16.06 28.60
C ASP A 353 -10.11 16.25 27.12
N PRO A 354 -10.28 17.46 26.54
CA PRO A 354 -9.96 17.76 25.14
C PRO A 354 -8.54 17.42 24.69
N ILE A 355 -7.60 17.30 25.62
CA ILE A 355 -6.20 16.95 25.34
C ILE A 355 -6.07 15.58 24.63
N TYR A 356 -7.01 14.65 24.88
CA TYR A 356 -7.03 13.31 24.31
C TYR A 356 -7.67 13.23 22.92
N ILE A 357 -8.22 14.31 22.35
CA ILE A 357 -8.77 14.29 20.97
C ILE A 357 -7.73 13.83 19.97
N LYS A 358 -6.46 14.29 20.14
CA LYS A 358 -5.36 13.91 19.26
C LYS A 358 -5.06 12.40 19.28
N ASP A 359 -5.25 11.74 20.42
CA ASP A 359 -5.06 10.30 20.56
C ASP A 359 -6.11 9.55 19.74
N PHE A 360 -7.37 9.99 19.79
CA PHE A 360 -8.43 9.43 18.95
C PHE A 360 -8.19 9.65 17.47
N VAL A 361 -7.59 10.78 17.07
CA VAL A 361 -7.17 11.03 15.68
C VAL A 361 -6.17 9.97 15.23
N VAL A 362 -5.10 9.75 16.01
CA VAL A 362 -4.04 8.79 15.69
C VAL A 362 -4.57 7.37 15.69
N ILE A 363 -5.38 7.00 16.68
CA ILE A 363 -5.97 5.67 16.82
C ILE A 363 -6.90 5.36 15.63
N ALA A 364 -7.73 6.32 15.24
CA ALA A 364 -8.66 6.14 14.12
C ALA A 364 -7.95 6.06 12.77
N MET A 365 -6.81 6.74 12.59
CA MET A 365 -6.00 6.59 11.37
C MET A 365 -5.58 5.13 11.17
N ALA A 366 -5.03 4.49 12.20
CA ALA A 366 -4.59 3.10 12.11
C ALA A 366 -5.78 2.13 11.96
N GLY A 367 -6.84 2.32 12.75
CA GLY A 367 -8.02 1.46 12.69
C GLY A 367 -8.76 1.54 11.34
N TYR A 368 -8.88 2.73 10.75
CA TYR A 368 -9.53 2.90 9.44
C TYR A 368 -8.70 2.30 8.30
N PHE A 369 -7.37 2.48 8.35
CA PHE A 369 -6.49 1.84 7.39
C PHE A 369 -6.54 0.32 7.52
N THR A 370 -6.51 -0.22 8.74
CA THR A 370 -6.65 -1.66 9.00
C THR A 370 -7.96 -2.22 8.46
N ALA A 371 -9.08 -1.53 8.66
CA ALA A 371 -10.37 -1.98 8.14
C ALA A 371 -10.38 -2.10 6.61
N ILE A 372 -9.69 -1.21 5.90
CA ILE A 372 -9.70 -1.16 4.44
C ILE A 372 -8.62 -2.05 3.84
N GLY A 373 -7.38 -1.99 4.36
CA GLY A 373 -6.22 -2.71 3.83
C GLY A 373 -6.10 -4.14 4.36
N LYS A 374 -6.70 -4.45 5.52
CA LYS A 374 -6.54 -5.75 6.21
C LYS A 374 -5.10 -6.03 6.69
N ALA A 375 -4.28 -5.00 6.86
CA ALA A 375 -2.90 -5.08 7.32
C ALA A 375 -2.71 -4.35 8.67
N PRO A 376 -3.11 -4.97 9.81
CA PRO A 376 -3.08 -4.34 11.13
C PRO A 376 -1.68 -4.00 11.61
N LEU A 377 -0.69 -4.88 11.44
CA LEU A 377 0.68 -4.62 11.90
C LEU A 377 1.29 -3.43 11.16
N THR A 378 1.12 -3.40 9.84
CA THR A 378 1.55 -2.28 9.00
C THR A 378 0.87 -0.98 9.42
N ALA A 379 -0.45 -0.99 9.63
CA ALA A 379 -1.20 0.19 10.02
C ALA A 379 -0.73 0.78 11.35
N ILE A 380 -0.57 -0.07 12.36
CA ILE A 380 -0.15 0.33 13.71
C ILE A 380 1.26 0.93 13.67
N ILE A 381 2.21 0.21 13.09
CA ILE A 381 3.61 0.66 13.05
C ILE A 381 3.77 1.89 12.17
N LEU A 382 3.08 1.94 11.02
CA LEU A 382 3.15 3.09 10.14
C LEU A 382 2.68 4.37 10.82
N VAL A 383 1.50 4.34 11.44
CA VAL A 383 0.98 5.52 12.14
C VAL A 383 1.89 5.90 13.30
N THR A 384 2.43 4.91 14.01
CA THR A 384 3.40 5.12 15.10
C THR A 384 4.67 5.82 14.59
N GLU A 385 5.28 5.36 13.48
CA GLU A 385 6.47 5.99 12.89
C GLU A 385 6.16 7.38 12.31
N MET A 386 5.00 7.54 11.65
CA MET A 386 4.59 8.83 11.05
C MET A 386 4.30 9.91 12.11
N VAL A 387 3.78 9.54 13.27
CA VAL A 387 3.46 10.45 14.36
C VAL A 387 4.67 10.63 15.30
N GLY A 388 5.54 9.62 15.37
CA GLY A 388 6.75 9.63 16.20
C GLY A 388 6.49 9.32 17.68
N SER A 389 5.42 8.57 18.00
CA SER A 389 5.08 8.20 19.38
C SER A 389 4.74 6.72 19.52
N LEU A 390 5.48 6.02 20.40
CA LEU A 390 5.25 4.60 20.73
C LEU A 390 4.19 4.40 21.84
N ASN A 391 3.78 5.46 22.52
CA ASN A 391 2.91 5.38 23.70
C ASN A 391 1.49 4.84 23.37
N HIS A 392 1.14 4.80 22.10
CA HIS A 392 -0.22 4.48 21.64
C HIS A 392 -0.35 3.09 21.02
N LEU A 393 0.70 2.25 21.06
CA LEU A 393 0.67 0.91 20.44
C LEU A 393 -0.52 0.06 20.89
N MET A 394 -0.80 0.03 22.20
CA MET A 394 -1.90 -0.76 22.76
C MET A 394 -3.29 -0.25 22.30
N PRO A 395 -3.63 1.06 22.45
CA PRO A 395 -4.90 1.57 21.95
C PRO A 395 -5.03 1.51 20.43
N LEU A 396 -3.95 1.70 19.66
CA LEU A 396 -3.92 1.48 18.21
C LEU A 396 -4.28 0.03 17.88
N GLY A 397 -3.64 -0.93 18.56
CA GLY A 397 -3.87 -2.36 18.37
C GLY A 397 -5.32 -2.77 18.67
N LEU A 398 -5.89 -2.26 19.76
CA LEU A 398 -7.27 -2.57 20.13
C LEU A 398 -8.27 -2.07 19.07
N ALA A 399 -8.17 -0.80 18.68
CA ALA A 399 -9.08 -0.23 17.69
C ALA A 399 -8.90 -0.87 16.30
N ALA A 400 -7.65 -1.16 15.90
CA ALA A 400 -7.33 -1.83 14.65
C ALA A 400 -7.91 -3.25 14.60
N LEU A 401 -7.73 -4.04 15.68
CA LEU A 401 -8.27 -5.39 15.77
C LEU A 401 -9.80 -5.42 15.67
N VAL A 402 -10.49 -4.54 16.42
CA VAL A 402 -11.95 -4.45 16.36
C VAL A 402 -12.41 -4.02 14.97
N ALA A 403 -11.76 -3.02 14.37
CA ALA A 403 -12.09 -2.55 13.01
C ALA A 403 -11.87 -3.64 11.95
N TYR A 404 -10.81 -4.44 12.09
CA TYR A 404 -10.53 -5.61 11.25
C TYR A 404 -11.68 -6.63 11.33
N ILE A 405 -12.02 -7.07 12.56
CA ILE A 405 -13.07 -8.08 12.80
C ILE A 405 -14.41 -7.61 12.26
N VAL A 406 -14.81 -6.36 12.54
CA VAL A 406 -16.10 -5.84 12.08
C VAL A 406 -16.16 -5.77 10.56
N ASN A 407 -15.11 -5.30 9.91
CA ASN A 407 -15.05 -5.25 8.46
C ASN A 407 -15.08 -6.66 7.84
N ASP A 408 -14.42 -7.64 8.48
CA ASP A 408 -14.41 -9.04 8.07
C ASP A 408 -15.80 -9.67 8.14
N LEU A 409 -16.50 -9.47 9.26
CA LEU A 409 -17.88 -9.94 9.46
C LEU A 409 -18.86 -9.34 8.42
N LEU A 410 -18.58 -8.15 7.91
CA LEU A 410 -19.36 -7.51 6.84
C LEU A 410 -18.99 -8.03 5.44
N GLY A 411 -18.00 -8.89 5.32
CA GLY A 411 -17.51 -9.45 4.05
C GLY A 411 -16.60 -8.49 3.27
N GLY A 412 -15.81 -7.69 3.98
CA GLY A 412 -14.78 -6.83 3.38
C GLY A 412 -13.49 -7.63 3.11
N ASN A 413 -12.96 -7.53 1.90
CA ASN A 413 -11.69 -8.14 1.48
C ASN A 413 -10.55 -7.10 1.49
N PRO A 414 -9.27 -7.52 1.50
CA PRO A 414 -8.14 -6.61 1.33
C PRO A 414 -8.30 -5.76 0.06
N ILE A 415 -8.18 -4.45 0.20
CA ILE A 415 -8.52 -3.55 -0.91
C ILE A 415 -7.57 -3.68 -2.10
N TYR A 416 -6.26 -3.86 -1.85
CA TYR A 416 -5.26 -3.95 -2.91
C TYR A 416 -5.37 -5.27 -3.68
N GLU A 417 -5.65 -6.37 -3.00
CA GLU A 417 -5.94 -7.66 -3.62
C GLU A 417 -7.20 -7.59 -4.50
N SER A 418 -8.29 -7.00 -3.99
CA SER A 418 -9.52 -6.79 -4.77
C SER A 418 -9.31 -5.90 -6.00
N LEU A 419 -8.38 -4.94 -5.92
CA LEU A 419 -7.98 -4.11 -7.05
C LEU A 419 -7.11 -4.88 -8.05
N LEU A 420 -6.24 -5.78 -7.57
CA LEU A 420 -5.46 -6.68 -8.42
C LEU A 420 -6.36 -7.65 -9.19
N GLU A 421 -7.28 -8.34 -8.52
CA GLU A 421 -8.25 -9.23 -9.16
C GLU A 421 -8.99 -8.55 -10.32
N ARG A 422 -9.38 -7.29 -10.14
CA ARG A 422 -10.03 -6.50 -11.20
C ARG A 422 -9.09 -6.17 -12.35
N LEU A 423 -7.84 -5.86 -12.04
CA LEU A 423 -6.83 -5.57 -13.04
C LEU A 423 -6.56 -6.80 -13.91
N LEU A 424 -6.50 -7.99 -13.29
CA LEU A 424 -6.33 -9.28 -13.97
C LEU A 424 -7.56 -9.67 -14.77
N GLY A 425 -8.77 -9.49 -14.22
CA GLY A 425 -10.01 -9.78 -14.93
C GLY A 425 -10.18 -8.99 -16.23
N ASN A 426 -9.61 -7.79 -16.29
CA ASN A 426 -9.56 -6.98 -17.51
C ASN A 426 -8.46 -7.41 -18.49
N ASN A 427 -7.42 -8.16 -18.02
CA ASN A 427 -6.25 -8.54 -18.82
C ASN A 427 -6.25 -10.01 -19.27
N GLN A 428 -7.23 -10.83 -18.87
CA GLN A 428 -7.30 -12.26 -19.24
C GLN A 428 -7.37 -12.54 -20.76
N THR A 429 -7.49 -11.50 -21.60
CA THR A 429 -7.47 -11.62 -23.07
C THR A 429 -6.07 -11.56 -23.69
N ALA A 430 -5.03 -11.19 -22.94
CA ALA A 430 -3.64 -11.08 -23.42
C ALA A 430 -2.73 -12.18 -22.84
N ALA A 431 -3.18 -13.43 -22.84
CA ALA A 431 -2.37 -14.55 -22.36
C ALA A 431 -1.11 -14.73 -23.22
N LEU A 432 0.05 -14.53 -22.60
CA LEU A 432 1.36 -14.88 -23.17
C LEU A 432 1.43 -16.40 -23.36
N LYS A 433 1.53 -16.88 -24.59
CA LYS A 433 1.62 -18.30 -24.90
C LYS A 433 3.07 -18.77 -24.82
N GLY A 434 3.35 -19.74 -23.93
CA GLY A 434 4.45 -20.67 -24.08
C GLY A 434 5.73 -20.46 -23.29
N ALA A 435 5.84 -19.49 -22.36
CA ALA A 435 6.98 -19.41 -21.45
C ALA A 435 6.73 -20.28 -20.20
N ARG A 436 7.74 -21.05 -19.79
CA ARG A 436 7.71 -21.79 -18.50
C ARG A 436 8.16 -20.87 -17.38
N THR A 437 7.41 -20.85 -16.30
CA THR A 437 7.70 -20.05 -15.10
C THR A 437 7.60 -20.90 -13.84
N THR A 438 8.29 -20.47 -12.80
CA THR A 438 8.16 -21.07 -11.46
C THR A 438 7.46 -20.09 -10.53
N PHE A 439 6.63 -20.60 -9.65
CA PHE A 439 6.04 -19.83 -8.56
C PHE A 439 6.16 -20.54 -7.23
N ASP A 440 6.15 -19.76 -6.18
CA ASP A 440 6.27 -20.20 -4.80
C ASP A 440 4.89 -20.31 -4.17
N PHE A 441 4.60 -21.45 -3.54
CA PHE A 441 3.34 -21.69 -2.84
C PHE A 441 3.64 -22.07 -1.38
N PRO A 442 3.25 -21.25 -0.38
CA PRO A 442 3.52 -21.53 1.03
C PRO A 442 2.53 -22.55 1.59
N VAL A 443 3.02 -23.49 2.39
CA VAL A 443 2.19 -24.40 3.21
C VAL A 443 1.85 -23.68 4.51
N THR A 444 0.61 -23.24 4.65
CA THR A 444 0.11 -22.56 5.84
C THR A 444 -0.43 -23.56 6.88
N ALA A 445 -0.60 -23.14 8.14
CA ALA A 445 -1.14 -23.96 9.21
C ALA A 445 -2.60 -24.41 8.97
N GLU A 446 -3.32 -23.70 8.09
CA GLU A 446 -4.69 -24.03 7.70
C GLU A 446 -4.75 -24.85 6.40
N SER A 447 -3.61 -25.27 5.88
CA SER A 447 -3.52 -26.04 4.64
C SER A 447 -3.65 -27.54 4.92
N SER A 448 -4.47 -28.22 4.14
CA SER A 448 -4.55 -29.69 4.15
C SER A 448 -3.28 -30.37 3.62
N LEU A 449 -2.31 -29.60 3.14
CA LEU A 449 -1.00 -30.09 2.69
C LEU A 449 -0.08 -30.47 3.85
N ASP A 450 -0.33 -29.95 5.06
CA ASP A 450 0.50 -30.24 6.22
C ASP A 450 0.44 -31.72 6.60
N GLY A 451 1.60 -32.34 6.69
CA GLY A 451 1.73 -33.77 6.99
C GLY A 451 1.45 -34.72 5.81
N LEU A 452 1.01 -34.23 4.64
CA LEU A 452 0.78 -35.07 3.46
C LEU A 452 2.09 -35.34 2.71
N MET A 453 2.19 -36.56 2.14
CA MET A 453 3.23 -36.86 1.15
C MET A 453 2.89 -36.21 -0.19
N VAL A 454 3.91 -35.82 -0.94
CA VAL A 454 3.75 -35.18 -2.27
C VAL A 454 2.87 -36.05 -3.20
N ARG A 455 3.00 -37.38 -3.16
CA ARG A 455 2.22 -38.30 -3.99
C ARG A 455 0.73 -38.40 -3.61
N ASP A 456 0.38 -38.05 -2.37
CA ASP A 456 -0.98 -38.21 -1.84
C ASP A 456 -1.87 -36.99 -2.12
N PHE A 457 -1.29 -35.88 -2.56
CA PHE A 457 -2.05 -34.70 -2.98
C PHE A 457 -2.42 -34.79 -4.46
N ASN A 458 -3.67 -34.47 -4.78
CA ASN A 458 -4.16 -34.48 -6.16
C ASN A 458 -3.76 -33.21 -6.91
N TRP A 459 -2.52 -33.18 -7.43
CA TRP A 459 -1.96 -32.05 -8.12
C TRP A 459 -2.72 -31.67 -9.40
N PRO A 460 -2.86 -30.37 -9.72
CA PRO A 460 -3.39 -29.92 -10.99
C PRO A 460 -2.57 -30.45 -12.18
N LYS A 461 -3.24 -30.65 -13.33
CA LYS A 461 -2.54 -31.00 -14.58
C LYS A 461 -1.74 -29.81 -15.08
N ASN A 462 -0.63 -30.08 -15.81
CA ASN A 462 0.28 -29.08 -16.40
C ASN A 462 1.13 -28.29 -15.40
N MET A 463 1.49 -28.90 -14.28
CA MET A 463 2.46 -28.38 -13.32
C MET A 463 3.44 -29.46 -12.85
N LEU A 464 4.57 -29.04 -12.32
CA LEU A 464 5.57 -29.91 -11.73
C LEU A 464 6.08 -29.28 -10.42
N LEU A 465 5.96 -29.98 -9.30
CA LEU A 465 6.62 -29.60 -8.06
C LEU A 465 8.11 -29.93 -8.19
N ILE A 466 8.96 -28.90 -8.23
CA ILE A 466 10.41 -29.05 -8.46
C ILE A 466 11.12 -29.33 -7.13
N SER A 467 10.86 -28.48 -6.13
CA SER A 467 11.53 -28.54 -4.83
C SER A 467 10.63 -27.97 -3.72
N ILE A 468 11.02 -28.27 -2.48
CA ILE A 468 10.45 -27.67 -1.28
C ILE A 468 11.56 -26.89 -0.58
N ARG A 469 11.33 -25.60 -0.33
CA ARG A 469 12.19 -24.81 0.54
C ARG A 469 11.69 -24.89 1.97
N ARG A 470 12.51 -25.48 2.84
CA ARG A 470 12.28 -25.64 4.28
C ARG A 470 13.31 -24.85 5.06
N GLY A 471 12.97 -23.68 5.53
CA GLY A 471 13.95 -22.74 6.11
C GLY A 471 15.05 -22.38 5.11
N ASN A 472 16.30 -22.74 5.41
CA ASN A 472 17.46 -22.48 4.55
C ASN A 472 17.87 -23.67 3.66
N GLN A 473 17.07 -24.74 3.62
CA GLN A 473 17.38 -25.93 2.82
C GLN A 473 16.38 -26.07 1.67
N GLU A 474 16.90 -26.40 0.50
CA GLU A 474 16.11 -26.78 -0.65
C GLU A 474 16.13 -28.31 -0.80
N ILE A 475 14.96 -28.91 -0.73
CA ILE A 475 14.73 -30.36 -0.78
C ILE A 475 14.19 -30.69 -2.15
N LEU A 476 14.88 -31.52 -2.91
CA LEU A 476 14.34 -32.10 -4.14
C LEU A 476 13.17 -33.02 -3.79
N THR A 477 12.04 -32.81 -4.44
CA THR A 477 10.81 -33.52 -4.11
C THR A 477 10.78 -34.89 -4.74
N HIS A 478 10.45 -35.89 -3.92
CA HIS A 478 10.07 -37.24 -4.33
C HIS A 478 8.63 -37.48 -3.87
N GLY A 479 8.01 -38.55 -4.37
CA GLY A 479 6.62 -38.85 -4.02
C GLY A 479 6.39 -39.11 -2.53
N ASP A 480 7.40 -39.54 -1.78
CA ASP A 480 7.40 -39.80 -0.34
C ASP A 480 7.85 -38.61 0.52
N THR A 481 8.19 -37.47 -0.10
CA THR A 481 8.53 -36.25 0.63
C THR A 481 7.30 -35.73 1.36
N ILE A 482 7.40 -35.50 2.67
CA ILE A 482 6.32 -34.93 3.50
C ILE A 482 6.41 -33.42 3.46
N MET A 483 5.28 -32.77 3.16
CA MET A 483 5.10 -31.33 3.21
C MET A 483 4.74 -30.92 4.65
N ASN A 484 5.34 -29.88 5.17
CA ASN A 484 5.09 -29.38 6.52
C ASN A 484 4.72 -27.89 6.49
N VAL A 485 4.03 -27.43 7.52
CA VAL A 485 3.77 -26.01 7.74
C VAL A 485 5.07 -25.22 7.71
N GLY A 486 5.06 -24.10 6.99
CA GLY A 486 6.24 -23.25 6.78
C GLY A 486 7.12 -23.63 5.60
N ASP A 487 6.81 -24.74 4.91
CA ASP A 487 7.46 -25.08 3.65
C ASP A 487 6.99 -24.13 2.53
N ILE A 488 7.88 -23.85 1.58
CA ILE A 488 7.55 -23.15 0.35
C ILE A 488 7.73 -24.14 -0.81
N LEU A 489 6.63 -24.46 -1.46
CA LEU A 489 6.60 -25.35 -2.63
C LEU A 489 7.01 -24.57 -3.88
N VAL A 490 8.07 -24.98 -4.57
CA VAL A 490 8.51 -24.38 -5.84
C VAL A 490 7.89 -25.16 -7.00
N ILE A 491 6.95 -24.55 -7.69
CA ILE A 491 6.12 -25.19 -8.72
C ILE A 491 6.44 -24.60 -10.08
N LEU A 492 6.75 -25.45 -11.06
CA LEU A 492 6.94 -25.11 -12.46
C LEU A 492 5.63 -25.27 -13.23
N THR A 493 5.26 -24.28 -14.03
CA THR A 493 4.12 -24.34 -14.93
C THR A 493 4.33 -23.44 -16.15
N ASP A 494 3.42 -23.50 -17.13
CA ASP A 494 3.38 -22.51 -18.20
C ASP A 494 2.77 -21.19 -17.65
N GLU A 495 3.34 -20.07 -18.05
CA GLU A 495 2.92 -18.72 -17.61
C GLU A 495 1.41 -18.48 -17.81
N ALA A 496 0.86 -18.98 -18.91
CA ALA A 496 -0.57 -18.91 -19.22
C ALA A 496 -1.47 -19.70 -18.27
N ASN A 497 -0.94 -20.73 -17.57
CA ASN A 497 -1.70 -21.59 -16.67
C ASN A 497 -1.51 -21.21 -15.19
N LEU A 498 -0.59 -20.31 -14.87
CA LEU A 498 -0.20 -19.96 -13.52
C LEU A 498 -1.38 -19.53 -12.64
N PRO A 499 -2.25 -18.58 -13.05
CA PRO A 499 -3.36 -18.13 -12.20
C PRO A 499 -4.34 -19.26 -11.89
N ARG A 500 -4.66 -20.07 -12.91
CA ARG A 500 -5.58 -21.21 -12.74
C ARG A 500 -5.01 -22.28 -11.82
N ILE A 501 -3.72 -22.61 -11.98
CA ILE A 501 -3.07 -23.65 -11.17
C ILE A 501 -2.97 -23.21 -9.73
N LYS A 502 -2.64 -21.95 -9.48
CA LYS A 502 -2.58 -21.38 -8.14
C LYS A 502 -3.95 -21.46 -7.44
N GLN A 503 -5.01 -20.98 -8.08
CA GLN A 503 -6.38 -21.09 -7.56
C GLN A 503 -6.80 -22.54 -7.31
N GLU A 504 -6.44 -23.47 -8.20
CA GLU A 504 -6.79 -24.88 -8.07
C GLU A 504 -6.06 -25.53 -6.88
N ILE A 505 -4.78 -25.16 -6.64
CA ILE A 505 -4.04 -25.62 -5.47
C ILE A 505 -4.65 -25.03 -4.19
N GLU A 506 -4.93 -23.73 -4.15
CA GLU A 506 -5.56 -23.04 -3.03
C GLU A 506 -6.91 -23.66 -2.68
N ALA A 507 -7.77 -23.90 -3.67
CA ALA A 507 -9.07 -24.52 -3.47
C ALA A 507 -8.99 -25.96 -2.95
N LYS A 508 -7.99 -26.73 -3.39
CA LYS A 508 -7.78 -28.12 -2.95
C LYS A 508 -7.04 -28.24 -1.62
N SER A 509 -6.24 -27.24 -1.26
CA SER A 509 -5.44 -27.22 -0.03
C SER A 509 -6.15 -26.60 1.17
N SER A 510 -7.29 -25.91 0.97
CA SER A 510 -8.07 -25.33 2.09
C SER A 510 -8.85 -26.41 2.85
N ILE A 511 -8.75 -26.39 4.19
CA ILE A 511 -9.43 -27.35 5.10
C ILE A 511 -10.97 -27.28 4.97
N THR A 512 -11.52 -26.19 4.46
CA THR A 512 -12.96 -25.97 4.31
C THR A 512 -13.63 -27.00 3.39
N ASN A 513 -12.90 -27.61 2.46
CA ASN A 513 -13.45 -28.59 1.51
C ASN A 513 -13.49 -30.04 2.04
N LEU A 514 -12.81 -30.33 3.15
CA LEU A 514 -12.86 -31.67 3.78
C LEU A 514 -14.17 -31.94 4.57
N LYS A 515 -14.95 -30.90 4.90
CA LYS A 515 -16.23 -31.03 5.61
C LYS A 515 -17.45 -31.26 4.71
N GLN A 516 -17.29 -31.26 3.38
CA GLN A 516 -18.39 -31.52 2.44
C GLN A 516 -18.36 -32.90 1.79
N SER A 517 -17.39 -33.75 2.15
CA SER A 517 -17.27 -35.12 1.60
C SER A 517 -17.43 -36.21 2.62
N PHE A 518 -18.09 -35.93 3.78
CA PHE A 518 -18.55 -36.94 4.74
C PHE A 518 -20.06 -36.81 4.96
#